data_b9ded7f825adfd3c923219e3adf4636f
#
_entry.id   b9ded7f825adfd3c923219e3adf4636f
#
_cell.length_a   1.000
_cell.length_b   1.000
_cell.length_c   1.000
_cell.angle_alpha   90.00
_cell.angle_beta   90.00
_cell.angle_gamma   90.00
#
_symmetry.space_group_name_H-M   'P 1'
#
loop_
_entity.id
_entity.type
_entity.pdbx_description
1 polymer ?
#
loop_
_entity_poly.entity_id
_entity_poly.type
_entity_poly.pdbx_seq_one_letter_code
_entity_poly.pdbx_strand_id
1 'polypeptide(L)'
;MRFDAIGFNNDNRITIIEAKASISDFRRDTKWKKYLKYCNEFYFIVNKSLYFTHQNEIDIAIADVGVIIDGSYEIIKPCTLQMIPDSEITQTVIFKIALDLTKKSAFGF
;
A
#
# COMPACT_ATOMS: atom_id res chain seq x y z
N MET A 1 7.48 -4.87 -12.64
CA MET A 1 6.84 -3.54 -12.75
C MET A 1 6.20 -3.18 -11.43
N ARG A 2 6.40 -1.96 -11.03
CA ARG A 2 5.81 -1.45 -9.81
C ARG A 2 4.42 -0.93 -10.08
N PHE A 3 3.49 -1.30 -9.27
CA PHE A 3 2.11 -0.86 -9.42
C PHE A 3 1.57 -0.42 -8.06
N ASP A 4 1.19 0.85 -7.97
CA ASP A 4 0.54 1.40 -6.78
C ASP A 4 -0.92 1.69 -7.13
N ALA A 5 -1.80 1.45 -6.17
CA ALA A 5 -3.22 1.63 -6.37
C ALA A 5 -3.88 2.26 -5.15
N ILE A 6 -4.96 2.97 -5.40
CA ILE A 6 -5.83 3.49 -4.37
C ILE A 6 -7.26 3.06 -4.70
N GLY A 7 -7.98 2.59 -3.71
CA GLY A 7 -9.35 2.13 -3.88
C GLY A 7 -10.30 2.73 -2.87
N PHE A 8 -11.56 2.78 -3.26
CA PHE A 8 -12.66 3.23 -2.42
C PHE A 8 -13.73 2.13 -2.40
N ASN A 9 -14.32 1.89 -1.25
CA ASN A 9 -15.46 0.99 -1.16
C ASN A 9 -16.76 1.77 -0.93
N ASN A 10 -17.89 1.04 -0.85
CA ASN A 10 -19.21 1.62 -0.70
C ASN A 10 -19.41 2.38 0.63
N ASP A 11 -18.57 2.13 1.62
CA ASP A 11 -18.62 2.78 2.93
C ASP A 11 -17.67 3.98 3.03
N ASN A 12 -17.18 4.46 1.89
CA ASN A 12 -16.16 5.52 1.80
C ASN A 12 -14.85 5.17 2.50
N ARG A 13 -14.57 3.89 2.68
CA ARG A 13 -13.27 3.44 3.18
C ARG A 13 -12.24 3.55 2.09
N ILE A 14 -11.07 4.00 2.47
CA ILE A 14 -9.97 4.23 1.56
C ILE A 14 -8.92 3.15 1.81
N THR A 15 -8.60 2.41 0.77
CA THR A 15 -7.55 1.40 0.78
C THR A 15 -6.43 1.82 -0.15
N ILE A 16 -5.21 1.86 0.35
CA ILE A 16 -4.02 2.10 -0.45
C ILE A 16 -3.26 0.78 -0.56
N ILE A 17 -2.85 0.45 -1.78
CA ILE A 17 -2.05 -0.75 -2.08
C ILE A 17 -0.77 -0.29 -2.75
N GLU A 18 0.37 -0.70 -2.21
CA GLU A 18 1.66 -0.38 -2.78
C GLU A 18 2.45 -1.64 -3.11
N ALA A 19 2.92 -1.73 -4.36
CA ALA A 19 3.68 -2.87 -4.83
C ALA A 19 5.17 -2.71 -4.53
N LYS A 20 5.80 -3.80 -4.09
CA LYS A 20 7.24 -3.89 -3.90
C LYS A 20 7.77 -5.10 -4.66
N ALA A 21 8.73 -4.85 -5.55
CA ALA A 21 9.30 -5.87 -6.41
C ALA A 21 10.51 -6.56 -5.76
N SER A 22 11.18 -5.92 -4.82
CA SER A 22 12.37 -6.46 -4.15
C SER A 22 12.45 -6.00 -2.71
N ILE A 23 13.26 -6.70 -1.92
CA ILE A 23 13.53 -6.30 -0.54
C ILE A 23 14.27 -4.96 -0.49
N SER A 24 15.10 -4.67 -1.48
CA SER A 24 15.79 -3.38 -1.58
C SER A 24 14.80 -2.24 -1.76
N ASP A 25 13.79 -2.40 -2.61
CA ASP A 25 12.73 -1.42 -2.78
C ASP A 25 11.98 -1.18 -1.48
N PHE A 26 11.67 -2.26 -0.79
CA PHE A 26 10.99 -2.20 0.50
C PHE A 26 11.81 -1.42 1.54
N ARG A 27 13.10 -1.72 1.65
CA ARG A 27 13.99 -1.07 2.62
C ARG A 27 14.21 0.41 2.34
N ARG A 28 14.23 0.79 1.07
CA ARG A 28 14.48 2.18 0.66
C ARG A 28 13.26 3.07 0.76
N ASP A 29 12.07 2.50 0.75
CA ASP A 29 10.85 3.27 0.79
C ASP A 29 10.55 3.75 2.20
N THR A 30 10.64 5.05 2.40
CA THR A 30 10.27 5.72 3.66
C THR A 30 8.99 6.54 3.51
N LYS A 31 8.43 6.62 2.30
CA LYS A 31 7.28 7.49 2.01
C LYS A 31 5.95 6.86 2.39
N TRP A 32 5.84 5.54 2.37
CA TRP A 32 4.57 4.86 2.58
C TRP A 32 3.94 5.18 3.93
N LYS A 33 4.74 5.41 4.97
CA LYS A 33 4.24 5.75 6.30
C LYS A 33 3.45 7.06 6.32
N LYS A 34 3.76 7.98 5.42
CA LYS A 34 3.06 9.26 5.30
C LYS A 34 1.63 9.09 4.79
N TYR A 35 1.36 7.99 4.08
CA TYR A 35 0.04 7.73 3.52
C TYR A 35 -0.93 7.12 4.53
N LEU A 36 -0.43 6.60 5.66
CA LEU A 36 -1.26 5.89 6.65
C LEU A 36 -2.35 6.76 7.24
N LYS A 37 -2.09 8.05 7.42
CA LYS A 37 -3.08 8.99 7.99
C LYS A 37 -4.14 9.43 6.98
N TYR A 38 -4.05 8.98 5.73
CA TYR A 38 -4.99 9.35 4.67
C TYR A 38 -5.80 8.16 4.17
N CYS A 39 -5.67 7.02 4.80
CA CYS A 39 -6.41 5.83 4.43
C CYS A 39 -6.96 5.10 5.66
N ASN A 40 -7.92 4.23 5.42
CA ASN A 40 -8.45 3.33 6.45
C ASN A 40 -7.65 2.04 6.49
N GLU A 41 -7.17 1.58 5.34
CA GLU A 41 -6.43 0.34 5.19
C GLU A 41 -5.24 0.56 4.26
N PHE A 42 -4.14 -0.12 4.56
CA PHE A 42 -2.95 -0.10 3.73
C PHE A 42 -2.39 -1.52 3.58
N TYR A 43 -2.10 -1.90 2.35
CA TYR A 43 -1.50 -3.20 2.04
C TYR A 43 -0.28 -3.03 1.16
N PHE A 44 0.74 -3.83 1.42
CA PHE A 44 1.78 -4.09 0.44
C PHE A 44 1.41 -5.29 -0.40
N ILE A 45 1.60 -5.22 -1.70
CA ILE A 45 1.52 -6.38 -2.58
C ILE A 45 2.94 -6.79 -3.00
N VAL A 46 3.28 -8.03 -2.71
CA VAL A 46 4.62 -8.57 -2.91
C VAL A 46 4.53 -9.99 -3.45
N ASN A 47 5.58 -10.46 -4.14
CA ASN A 47 5.61 -11.85 -4.53
C ASN A 47 5.84 -12.76 -3.32
N LYS A 48 5.40 -14.00 -3.46
CA LYS A 48 5.43 -14.98 -2.38
C LYS A 48 6.85 -15.23 -1.86
N SER A 49 7.81 -15.37 -2.76
CA SER A 49 9.21 -15.62 -2.40
C SER A 49 9.79 -14.47 -1.60
N LEU A 50 9.57 -13.23 -2.03
CA LEU A 50 10.02 -12.05 -1.31
C LEU A 50 9.50 -12.03 0.13
N TYR A 51 8.21 -12.26 0.29
CA TYR A 51 7.59 -12.19 1.60
C TYR A 51 8.13 -13.27 2.54
N PHE A 52 8.09 -14.52 2.12
CA PHE A 52 8.50 -15.63 3.00
C PHE A 52 10.00 -15.65 3.28
N THR A 53 10.83 -15.17 2.35
CA THR A 53 12.27 -15.05 2.60
C THR A 53 12.59 -13.99 3.65
N HIS A 54 11.84 -12.88 3.68
CA HIS A 54 12.10 -11.75 4.55
C HIS A 54 10.95 -11.46 5.53
N GLN A 55 10.18 -12.47 5.88
CA GLN A 55 8.92 -12.31 6.62
C GLN A 55 9.11 -11.55 7.93
N ASN A 56 10.07 -11.93 8.75
CA ASN A 56 10.29 -11.28 10.04
C ASN A 56 10.64 -9.80 9.89
N GLU A 57 11.51 -9.49 8.95
CA GLU A 57 11.90 -8.10 8.68
C GLU A 57 10.71 -7.27 8.22
N ILE A 58 9.92 -7.81 7.28
CA ILE A 58 8.76 -7.13 6.73
C ILE A 58 7.71 -6.92 7.81
N ASP A 59 7.32 -7.97 8.52
CA ASP A 59 6.25 -7.90 9.53
C ASP A 59 6.57 -6.92 10.65
N ILE A 60 7.83 -6.86 11.08
CA ILE A 60 8.26 -5.89 12.09
C ILE A 60 8.16 -4.45 11.55
N ALA A 61 8.61 -4.24 10.31
CA ALA A 61 8.66 -2.90 9.72
C ALA A 61 7.27 -2.33 9.43
N ILE A 62 6.33 -3.18 9.02
CA ILE A 62 4.99 -2.72 8.61
C ILE A 62 3.96 -2.74 9.74
N ALA A 63 4.23 -3.46 10.84
CA ALA A 63 3.35 -3.53 12.00
C ALA A 63 1.90 -3.90 11.62
N ASP A 64 0.97 -2.96 11.70
CA ASP A 64 -0.46 -3.19 11.47
C ASP A 64 -0.90 -3.14 10.01
N VAL A 65 0.02 -2.89 9.11
CA VAL A 65 -0.23 -2.88 7.66
C VAL A 65 -0.33 -4.31 7.14
N GLY A 66 -1.19 -4.52 6.15
CA GLY A 66 -1.42 -5.85 5.59
C GLY A 66 -0.50 -6.20 4.43
N VAL A 67 -0.52 -7.48 4.06
CA VAL A 67 0.25 -8.01 2.93
C VAL A 67 -0.65 -8.85 2.03
N ILE A 68 -0.60 -8.55 0.75
CA ILE A 68 -1.27 -9.29 -0.33
C ILE A 68 -0.19 -9.97 -1.17
N ILE A 69 -0.39 -11.21 -1.54
CA ILE A 69 0.54 -11.93 -2.42
C ILE A 69 0.19 -11.63 -3.88
N ASP A 70 1.18 -11.17 -4.63
CA ASP A 70 1.05 -10.95 -6.07
C ASP A 70 0.80 -12.28 -6.79
N GLY A 71 -0.13 -12.24 -7.73
CA GLY A 71 -0.53 -13.41 -8.50
C GLY A 71 -1.80 -14.06 -7.97
N SER A 72 -1.81 -14.53 -6.74
CA SER A 72 -3.00 -15.12 -6.12
C SER A 72 -3.94 -14.07 -5.53
N TYR A 73 -3.42 -12.89 -5.21
CA TYR A 73 -4.13 -11.82 -4.51
C TYR A 73 -4.68 -12.23 -3.15
N GLU A 74 -4.09 -13.25 -2.55
CA GLU A 74 -4.44 -13.69 -1.22
C GLU A 74 -3.92 -12.68 -0.18
N ILE A 75 -4.79 -12.29 0.76
CA ILE A 75 -4.38 -11.50 1.92
C ILE A 75 -3.73 -12.44 2.92
N ILE A 76 -2.42 -12.44 2.97
CA ILE A 76 -1.67 -13.34 3.86
C ILE A 76 -1.47 -12.73 5.24
N LYS A 77 -1.51 -11.42 5.32
CA LYS A 77 -1.49 -10.68 6.59
C LYS A 77 -2.57 -9.61 6.51
N PRO A 78 -3.59 -9.66 7.39
CA PRO A 78 -4.64 -8.65 7.37
C PRO A 78 -4.11 -7.30 7.85
N CYS A 79 -4.72 -6.23 7.36
CA CYS A 79 -4.49 -4.89 7.88
C CYS A 79 -5.32 -4.71 9.14
N THR A 80 -4.66 -4.42 10.27
CA THR A 80 -5.32 -4.14 11.54
C THR A 80 -5.34 -2.64 11.87
N LEU A 81 -4.80 -1.83 10.96
CA LEU A 81 -4.80 -0.39 11.11
C LEU A 81 -6.24 0.14 11.03
N GLN A 82 -6.63 0.91 12.04
CA GLN A 82 -7.96 1.51 12.11
C GLN A 82 -7.84 3.04 12.18
N MET A 83 -7.38 3.63 11.09
CA MET A 83 -7.33 5.07 10.96
C MET A 83 -8.65 5.58 10.41
N ILE A 84 -9.13 6.71 10.95
CA ILE A 84 -10.24 7.45 10.38
C ILE A 84 -9.65 8.77 9.89
N PRO A 85 -9.40 8.88 8.58
CA PRO A 85 -8.77 10.08 8.05
C PRO A 85 -9.72 11.27 8.11
N ASP A 86 -9.15 12.46 8.29
CA ASP A 86 -9.88 13.72 8.14
C ASP A 86 -10.34 13.86 6.69
N SER A 87 -11.64 14.10 6.49
CA SER A 87 -12.24 14.04 5.16
C SER A 87 -11.71 15.12 4.21
N GLU A 88 -11.47 16.35 4.69
CA GLU A 88 -10.97 17.44 3.85
C GLU A 88 -9.51 17.22 3.45
N ILE A 89 -8.67 16.94 4.43
CA ILE A 89 -7.24 16.67 4.19
C ILE A 89 -7.10 15.44 3.31
N THR A 90 -7.91 14.42 3.59
CA THR A 90 -7.89 13.16 2.84
C THR A 90 -8.21 13.36 1.37
N GLN A 91 -9.25 14.14 1.04
CA GLN A 91 -9.61 14.39 -0.36
C GLN A 91 -8.47 15.07 -1.14
N THR A 92 -7.83 16.05 -0.54
CA THR A 92 -6.71 16.76 -1.18
C THR A 92 -5.53 15.84 -1.44
N VAL A 93 -5.18 15.00 -0.47
CA VAL A 93 -4.04 14.09 -0.59
C VAL A 93 -4.35 12.95 -1.54
N ILE A 94 -5.55 12.42 -1.50
CA ILE A 94 -5.97 11.37 -2.44
C ILE A 94 -5.90 11.88 -3.86
N PHE A 95 -6.33 13.12 -4.10
CA PHE A 95 -6.22 13.72 -5.42
C PHE A 95 -4.77 13.78 -5.90
N LYS A 96 -3.84 14.16 -5.03
CA LYS A 96 -2.41 14.15 -5.35
C LYS A 96 -1.87 12.75 -5.62
N ILE A 97 -2.25 11.78 -4.80
CA ILE A 97 -1.84 10.38 -4.98
C ILE A 97 -2.38 9.86 -6.31
N ALA A 98 -3.63 10.13 -6.62
CA ALA A 98 -4.26 9.71 -7.87
C ALA A 98 -3.56 10.33 -9.08
N LEU A 99 -3.16 11.61 -9.00
CA LEU A 99 -2.39 12.27 -10.07
C LEU A 99 -1.03 11.60 -10.25
N ASP A 100 -0.34 11.29 -9.16
CA ASP A 100 0.96 10.64 -9.23
C ASP A 100 0.86 9.23 -9.81
N LEU A 101 -0.16 8.47 -9.46
CA LEU A 101 -0.43 7.16 -10.03
C LEU A 101 -0.76 7.26 -11.52
N THR A 102 -1.53 8.27 -11.92
CA THR A 102 -1.83 8.52 -13.33
C THR A 102 -0.57 8.80 -14.13
N LYS A 103 0.34 9.61 -13.59
CA LYS A 103 1.63 9.89 -14.22
C LYS A 103 2.48 8.62 -14.35
N LYS A 104 2.54 7.81 -13.30
CA LYS A 104 3.25 6.53 -13.33
C LYS A 104 2.65 5.60 -14.37
N SER A 105 1.32 5.51 -14.46
CA SER A 105 0.62 4.70 -15.44
C SER A 105 0.93 5.14 -16.86
N ALA A 106 1.00 6.45 -17.11
CA ALA A 106 1.33 6.99 -18.43
C ALA A 106 2.72 6.57 -18.92
N PHE A 107 3.63 6.29 -18.01
CA PHE A 107 5.00 5.87 -18.32
C PHE A 107 5.28 4.40 -18.05
N GLY A 108 4.44 3.73 -17.26
CA GLY A 108 4.65 2.37 -16.80
C GLY A 108 3.92 1.28 -17.58
N PHE A 109 3.04 1.66 -18.46
CA PHE A 109 2.27 0.72 -19.31
C PHE A 109 2.72 0.76 -20.74
#